data_70333f71326f8228ffd6599f219f968b
#
_entry.id   70333f71326f8228ffd6599f219f968b
#
_cell.length_a   1.000
_cell.length_b   1.000
_cell.length_c   1.000
_cell.angle_alpha   90.00
_cell.angle_beta   90.00
_cell.angle_gamma   90.00
#
_symmetry.space_group_name_H-M   'P 1'
#
loop_
_entity.id
_entity.type
_entity.pdbx_description
1 polymer ?
#
loop_
_entity_poly.entity_id
_entity_poly.type
_entity_poly.pdbx_seq_one_letter_code
_entity_poly.pdbx_strand_id
1 'polypeptide(L)'
;MMQDEVNKIVFNALADGWEIWFPGVGSLVPEFRSAWRASARQLERPSRRIAFLLSEQRGVSVIDLIARAGACDVAAAEDIYSRWLDKARVEDGISIPGVGELNHRYFRLDPQLDAVLNPLGHDPLPLKRR
;
A
#
# COMPACT_ATOMS: atom_id res chain seq x y z
N MET A 1 12.76 -15.64 7.01
CA MET A 1 12.42 -14.21 6.87
C MET A 1 11.44 -13.83 7.96
N MET A 2 11.73 -12.77 8.65
CA MET A 2 10.91 -12.27 9.76
C MET A 2 9.71 -11.46 9.24
N GLN A 3 8.68 -11.31 10.08
CA GLN A 3 7.49 -10.54 9.77
C GLN A 3 7.81 -9.10 9.31
N ASP A 4 8.70 -8.44 10.01
CA ASP A 4 9.09 -7.05 9.69
C ASP A 4 9.76 -6.91 8.33
N GLU A 5 10.47 -7.92 7.88
CA GLU A 5 11.11 -7.91 6.57
C GLU A 5 10.08 -7.94 5.44
N VAL A 6 9.03 -8.74 5.60
CA VAL A 6 7.94 -8.76 4.62
C VAL A 6 7.20 -7.42 4.62
N ASN A 7 6.94 -6.85 5.79
CA ASN A 7 6.33 -5.52 5.89
C ASN A 7 7.15 -4.46 5.15
N LYS A 8 8.47 -4.50 5.25
CA LYS A 8 9.38 -3.57 4.55
C LYS A 8 9.37 -3.80 3.04
N ILE A 9 9.32 -5.05 2.60
CA ILE A 9 9.24 -5.38 1.17
C ILE A 9 7.97 -4.76 0.57
N VAL A 10 6.84 -4.91 1.25
CA VAL A 10 5.57 -4.34 0.82
C VAL A 10 5.63 -2.81 0.83
N PHE A 11 6.13 -2.23 1.92
CA PHE A 11 6.28 -0.79 2.04
C PHE A 11 7.11 -0.20 0.89
N ASN A 12 8.28 -0.75 0.65
CA ASN A 12 9.19 -0.25 -0.38
C ASN A 12 8.60 -0.38 -1.79
N ALA A 13 7.94 -1.49 -2.07
CA ALA A 13 7.31 -1.70 -3.37
C ALA A 13 6.19 -0.68 -3.63
N LEU A 14 5.33 -0.44 -2.64
CA LEU A 14 4.26 0.55 -2.76
C LEU A 14 4.82 1.98 -2.84
N ALA A 15 5.87 2.28 -2.08
CA ALA A 15 6.54 3.58 -2.14
C ALA A 15 7.14 3.84 -3.53
N ASP A 16 7.61 2.79 -4.20
CA ASP A 16 8.15 2.86 -5.55
C ASP A 16 7.06 2.87 -6.65
N GLY A 17 5.81 2.78 -6.28
CA GLY A 17 4.69 2.83 -7.22
C GLY A 17 4.26 1.49 -7.80
N TRP A 18 4.72 0.38 -7.24
CA TRP A 18 4.35 -0.95 -7.72
C TRP A 18 2.96 -1.35 -7.27
N GLU A 19 2.20 -1.99 -8.16
CA GLU A 19 0.98 -2.69 -7.80
C GLU A 19 1.38 -4.07 -7.26
N ILE A 20 0.76 -4.48 -6.14
CA ILE A 20 1.09 -5.75 -5.48
C ILE A 20 -0.16 -6.61 -5.34
N TRP A 21 -0.05 -7.85 -5.80
CA TRP A 21 -1.08 -8.85 -5.61
C TRP A 21 -0.77 -9.71 -4.38
N PHE A 22 -1.77 -9.82 -3.50
CA PHE A 22 -1.75 -10.68 -2.31
C PHE A 22 -2.67 -11.88 -2.56
N PRO A 23 -2.13 -13.07 -2.89
CA PRO A 23 -2.95 -14.25 -3.16
C PRO A 23 -3.92 -14.54 -2.02
N GLY A 24 -5.19 -14.81 -2.36
CA GLY A 24 -6.27 -15.05 -1.41
C GLY A 24 -6.86 -13.81 -0.78
N VAL A 25 -6.37 -12.63 -1.10
CA VAL A 25 -6.83 -11.35 -0.53
C VAL A 25 -7.28 -10.39 -1.61
N GLY A 26 -6.38 -9.96 -2.46
CA GLY A 26 -6.63 -8.96 -3.50
C GLY A 26 -5.36 -8.18 -3.81
N SER A 27 -5.50 -6.98 -4.35
CA SER A 27 -4.36 -6.17 -4.76
C SER A 27 -4.36 -4.80 -4.13
N LEU A 28 -3.17 -4.30 -3.79
CA LEU A 28 -2.94 -2.92 -3.40
C LEU A 28 -2.36 -2.17 -4.60
N VAL A 29 -3.03 -1.10 -5.00
CA VAL A 29 -2.71 -0.36 -6.23
C VAL A 29 -2.47 1.10 -5.90
N PRO A 30 -1.23 1.60 -6.08
CA PRO A 30 -0.98 3.03 -5.96
C PRO A 30 -1.74 3.81 -7.02
N GLU A 31 -2.40 4.87 -6.59
CA GLU A 31 -3.14 5.78 -7.46
C GLU A 31 -2.65 7.21 -7.27
N PHE A 32 -2.63 7.97 -8.35
CA PHE A 32 -2.31 9.38 -8.32
C PHE A 32 -3.56 10.20 -8.56
N ARG A 33 -3.75 11.24 -7.74
CA ARG A 33 -4.82 12.22 -7.90
C ARG A 33 -4.21 13.57 -8.20
N SER A 34 -4.57 14.16 -9.34
CA SER A 34 -4.14 15.51 -9.71
C SER A 34 -4.70 16.56 -8.75
N ALA A 35 -4.07 17.73 -8.72
CA ALA A 35 -4.63 18.87 -8.01
C ALA A 35 -6.04 19.18 -8.50
N TRP A 36 -6.94 19.51 -7.58
CA TRP A 36 -8.32 19.84 -7.93
C TRP A 36 -8.84 20.97 -7.04
N ARG A 37 -9.80 21.70 -7.55
CA ARG A 37 -10.38 22.82 -6.81
C ARG A 37 -11.41 22.30 -5.80
N ALA A 38 -11.08 22.43 -4.51
CA ALA A 38 -11.98 22.05 -3.43
C ALA A 38 -13.01 23.13 -3.14
N SER A 39 -12.64 24.41 -3.35
CA SER A 39 -13.51 25.57 -3.14
C SER A 39 -13.05 26.72 -4.02
N ALA A 40 -13.76 27.86 -3.94
CA ALA A 40 -13.40 29.05 -4.71
C ALA A 40 -12.00 29.60 -4.36
N ARG A 41 -11.46 29.26 -3.19
CA ARG A 41 -10.18 29.81 -2.67
C ARG A 41 -9.13 28.77 -2.36
N GLN A 42 -9.46 27.48 -2.51
CA GLN A 42 -8.55 26.40 -2.14
C GLN A 42 -8.40 25.41 -3.26
N LEU A 43 -7.17 25.02 -3.49
CA LEU A 43 -6.78 23.95 -4.41
C LEU A 43 -6.24 22.79 -3.60
N GLU A 44 -6.82 21.60 -3.76
CA GLU A 44 -6.28 20.39 -3.17
C GLU A 44 -4.97 20.02 -3.86
N ARG A 45 -3.96 19.66 -3.07
CA ARG A 45 -2.67 19.22 -3.60
C ARG A 45 -2.81 17.93 -4.40
N PRO A 46 -1.97 17.74 -5.42
CA PRO A 46 -1.82 16.43 -6.00
C PRO A 46 -1.43 15.43 -4.90
N SER A 47 -2.02 14.26 -4.93
CA SER A 47 -1.77 13.25 -3.90
C SER A 47 -1.66 11.86 -4.49
N ARG A 48 -0.97 10.98 -3.76
CA ARG A 48 -0.91 9.55 -4.04
C ARG A 48 -1.61 8.81 -2.91
N ARG A 49 -2.34 7.80 -3.29
CA ARG A 49 -3.07 6.95 -2.35
C ARG A 49 -2.93 5.49 -2.77
N ILE A 50 -3.36 4.60 -1.90
CA ILE A 50 -3.39 3.17 -2.19
C ILE A 50 -4.84 2.72 -2.23
N ALA A 51 -5.25 2.14 -3.35
CA ALA A 51 -6.56 1.51 -3.48
C ALA A 51 -6.44 0.02 -3.22
N PHE A 52 -7.48 -0.57 -2.66
CA PHE A 52 -7.60 -2.01 -2.51
C PHE A 52 -8.62 -2.57 -3.50
N LEU A 53 -8.22 -3.58 -4.25
CA LEU A 53 -9.08 -4.29 -5.20
C LEU A 53 -9.31 -5.71 -4.70
N LEU A 54 -10.49 -5.95 -4.14
CA LEU A 54 -10.86 -7.25 -3.56
C LEU A 54 -10.89 -8.33 -4.64
N SER A 55 -10.18 -9.44 -4.35
CA SER A 55 -10.15 -10.63 -5.23
C SER A 55 -9.66 -10.36 -6.66
N GLU A 56 -9.07 -9.21 -6.92
CA GLU A 56 -8.54 -8.87 -8.24
C GLU A 56 -7.03 -9.04 -8.26
N GLN A 57 -6.51 -9.69 -9.29
CA GLN A 57 -5.08 -9.91 -9.46
C GLN A 57 -4.49 -8.78 -10.30
N ARG A 58 -3.74 -7.89 -9.65
CA ARG A 58 -3.09 -6.76 -10.30
C ARG A 58 -1.63 -6.66 -9.86
N GLY A 59 -0.75 -6.44 -10.82
CA GLY A 59 0.66 -6.17 -10.53
C GLY A 59 1.47 -7.42 -10.19
N VAL A 60 2.54 -7.22 -9.44
CA VAL A 60 3.47 -8.28 -9.05
C VAL A 60 2.95 -9.02 -7.83
N SER A 61 3.10 -10.35 -7.82
CA SER A 61 2.77 -11.14 -6.64
C SER A 61 3.74 -10.83 -5.49
N VAL A 62 3.19 -10.63 -4.28
CA VAL A 62 4.02 -10.46 -3.09
C VAL A 62 4.93 -11.67 -2.86
N ILE A 63 4.51 -12.85 -3.28
CA ILE A 63 5.32 -14.07 -3.19
C ILE A 63 6.59 -13.93 -4.04
N ASP A 64 6.50 -13.38 -5.25
CA ASP A 64 7.66 -13.11 -6.10
C ASP A 64 8.61 -12.09 -5.48
N LEU A 65 8.07 -11.05 -4.83
CA LEU A 65 8.88 -10.08 -4.12
C LEU A 65 9.63 -10.71 -2.95
N ILE A 66 8.96 -11.59 -2.20
CA ILE A 66 9.59 -12.34 -1.09
C ILE A 66 10.68 -13.26 -1.63
N ALA A 67 10.41 -13.97 -2.72
CA ALA A 67 11.39 -14.87 -3.33
C ALA A 67 12.66 -14.13 -3.76
N ARG A 68 12.52 -12.97 -4.38
CA ARG A 68 13.66 -12.15 -4.80
C ARG A 68 14.44 -11.62 -3.59
N ALA A 69 13.75 -11.06 -2.61
CA ALA A 69 14.40 -10.47 -1.43
C ALA A 69 15.09 -11.53 -0.58
N GLY A 70 14.52 -12.72 -0.45
CA GLY A 70 15.07 -13.81 0.33
C GLY A 70 16.01 -14.72 -0.45
N ALA A 71 16.20 -14.49 -1.76
CA ALA A 71 16.96 -15.36 -2.66
C ALA A 71 16.57 -16.82 -2.51
N CYS A 72 15.27 -17.10 -2.42
CA CYS A 72 14.71 -18.43 -2.25
C CYS A 72 13.78 -18.82 -3.39
N ASP A 73 13.39 -20.09 -3.45
CA ASP A 73 12.45 -20.55 -4.45
C ASP A 73 11.01 -20.16 -4.11
N VAL A 74 10.10 -20.39 -5.05
CA VAL A 74 8.69 -20.01 -4.91
C VAL A 74 8.03 -20.78 -3.76
N ALA A 75 8.35 -22.04 -3.57
CA ALA A 75 7.76 -22.85 -2.49
C ALA A 75 8.13 -22.31 -1.11
N ALA A 76 9.39 -21.90 -0.92
CA ALA A 76 9.84 -21.26 0.33
C ALA A 76 9.15 -19.90 0.52
N ALA A 77 9.03 -19.12 -0.56
CA ALA A 77 8.37 -17.82 -0.51
C ALA A 77 6.87 -17.95 -0.19
N GLU A 78 6.19 -18.94 -0.75
CA GLU A 78 4.79 -19.22 -0.43
C GLU A 78 4.60 -19.55 1.05
N ASP A 79 5.50 -20.32 1.64
CA ASP A 79 5.46 -20.66 3.06
C ASP A 79 5.67 -19.41 3.93
N ILE A 80 6.63 -18.57 3.57
CA ILE A 80 6.86 -17.28 4.24
C ILE A 80 5.60 -16.41 4.16
N TYR A 81 5.01 -16.31 2.99
CA TYR A 81 3.79 -15.53 2.79
C TYR A 81 2.63 -16.04 3.65
N SER A 82 2.40 -17.36 3.66
CA SER A 82 1.32 -17.95 4.47
C SER A 82 1.48 -17.64 5.95
N ARG A 83 2.68 -17.76 6.48
CA ARG A 83 2.97 -17.44 7.88
C ARG A 83 2.81 -15.95 8.15
N TRP A 84 3.29 -15.12 7.25
CA TRP A 84 3.13 -13.68 7.37
C TRP A 84 1.66 -13.28 7.37
N LEU A 85 0.89 -13.84 6.44
CA LEU A 85 -0.54 -13.54 6.31
C LEU A 85 -1.31 -13.95 7.57
N ASP A 86 -1.02 -15.12 8.14
CA ASP A 86 -1.66 -15.58 9.37
C ASP A 86 -1.42 -14.61 10.52
N LYS A 87 -0.22 -14.05 10.63
CA LYS A 87 0.10 -13.05 11.66
C LYS A 87 -0.47 -11.67 11.34
N ALA A 88 -0.60 -11.32 10.07
CA ALA A 88 -1.16 -10.04 9.65
C ALA A 88 -2.67 -9.97 9.84
N ARG A 89 -3.35 -11.11 9.89
CA ARG A 89 -4.80 -11.16 10.07
C ARG A 89 -5.18 -10.63 11.44
N VAL A 90 -6.14 -9.73 11.44
CA VAL A 90 -6.80 -9.21 12.64
C VAL A 90 -8.29 -9.51 12.57
N GLU A 91 -9.05 -9.21 13.62
CA GLU A 91 -10.47 -9.60 13.75
C GLU A 91 -11.28 -9.30 12.47
N ASP A 92 -11.13 -8.11 11.89
CA ASP A 92 -11.95 -7.66 10.76
C ASP A 92 -11.15 -7.45 9.47
N GLY A 93 -9.92 -7.92 9.39
CA GLY A 93 -9.13 -7.68 8.18
C GLY A 93 -7.67 -8.05 8.30
N ILE A 94 -6.82 -7.20 7.77
CA ILE A 94 -5.37 -7.40 7.74
C ILE A 94 -4.69 -6.11 8.16
N SER A 95 -3.72 -6.22 9.08
CA SER A 95 -2.89 -5.10 9.50
C SER A 95 -1.45 -5.31 9.04
N ILE A 96 -0.92 -4.32 8.30
CA ILE A 96 0.46 -4.34 7.84
C ILE A 96 1.16 -3.12 8.44
N PRO A 97 1.94 -3.31 9.52
CA PRO A 97 2.61 -2.19 10.19
C PRO A 97 3.43 -1.34 9.22
N GLY A 98 3.26 -0.03 9.29
CA GLY A 98 3.92 0.94 8.41
C GLY A 98 3.26 1.12 7.05
N VAL A 99 2.39 0.22 6.63
CA VAL A 99 1.72 0.26 5.32
C VAL A 99 0.26 0.68 5.46
N GLY A 100 -0.50 0.00 6.29
CA GLY A 100 -1.90 0.31 6.53
C GLY A 100 -2.71 -0.85 7.05
N GLU A 101 -4.02 -0.64 7.12
CA GLU A 101 -4.98 -1.64 7.58
C GLU A 101 -6.08 -1.83 6.54
N LEU A 102 -6.34 -3.08 6.23
CA LEU A 102 -7.43 -3.48 5.38
C LEU A 102 -8.57 -3.98 6.25
N ASN A 103 -9.75 -3.33 6.14
CA ASN A 103 -10.96 -3.71 6.84
C ASN A 103 -12.09 -3.85 5.82
N HIS A 104 -12.58 -5.06 5.61
CA HIS A 104 -13.55 -5.39 4.56
C HIS A 104 -13.02 -5.00 3.17
N ARG A 105 -13.58 -3.94 2.57
CA ARG A 105 -13.18 -3.43 1.25
C ARG A 105 -12.45 -2.09 1.33
N TYR A 106 -12.18 -1.66 2.55
CA TYR A 106 -11.61 -0.36 2.81
C TYR A 106 -10.16 -0.50 3.27
N PHE A 107 -9.26 0.24 2.63
CA PHE A 107 -7.86 0.29 3.02
C PHE A 107 -7.52 1.64 3.61
N ARG A 108 -7.02 1.65 4.85
CA ARG A 108 -6.56 2.85 5.53
C ARG A 108 -5.04 2.91 5.48
N LEU A 109 -4.52 3.93 4.78
CA LEU A 109 -3.10 4.14 4.61
C LEU A 109 -2.44 4.53 5.94
N ASP A 110 -1.32 3.86 6.27
CA ASP A 110 -0.54 4.21 7.45
C ASP A 110 0.15 5.56 7.24
N PRO A 111 0.21 6.43 8.27
CA PRO A 111 0.89 7.72 8.16
C PRO A 111 2.35 7.64 7.71
N GLN A 112 3.07 6.58 8.03
CA GLN A 112 4.46 6.40 7.61
C GLN A 112 4.57 6.27 6.09
N LEU A 113 3.71 5.47 5.47
CA LEU A 113 3.71 5.33 4.00
C LEU A 113 3.14 6.59 3.35
N ASP A 114 2.09 7.18 3.92
CA ASP A 114 1.54 8.43 3.43
C ASP A 114 2.61 9.54 3.37
N ALA A 115 3.44 9.66 4.38
CA ALA A 115 4.51 10.66 4.42
C ALA A 115 5.54 10.46 3.29
N VAL A 116 5.79 9.23 2.87
CA VAL A 116 6.68 8.92 1.75
C VAL A 116 6.00 9.20 0.41
N LEU A 117 4.73 8.83 0.28
CA LEU A 117 3.96 9.05 -0.95
C LEU A 117 3.62 10.54 -1.16
N ASN A 118 3.38 11.26 -0.08
CA ASN A 118 2.93 12.65 -0.09
C ASN A 118 3.83 13.51 0.82
N PRO A 119 5.10 13.72 0.43
CA PRO A 119 6.06 14.43 1.31
C PRO A 119 5.71 15.88 1.57
N LEU A 120 4.86 16.49 0.74
CA LEU A 120 4.41 17.87 0.92
C LEU A 120 3.13 17.97 1.77
N GLY A 121 2.60 16.82 2.23
CA GLY A 121 1.40 16.77 3.03
C GLY A 121 0.12 16.94 2.25
N HIS A 122 -0.98 17.17 2.98
CA HIS A 122 -2.32 17.23 2.41
C HIS A 122 -3.01 18.59 2.62
N ASP A 123 -2.31 19.58 3.17
CA ASP A 123 -2.89 20.90 3.39
C ASP A 123 -3.29 21.54 2.05
N PRO A 124 -4.53 22.06 1.93
CA PRO A 124 -4.96 22.73 0.72
C PRO A 124 -4.08 23.91 0.37
N LEU A 125 -3.94 24.17 -0.92
CA LEU A 125 -3.21 25.33 -1.41
C LEU A 125 -4.19 26.50 -1.60
N PRO A 126 -3.86 27.73 -1.12
CA PRO A 126 -4.69 28.88 -1.41
C PRO A 126 -4.58 29.26 -2.88
N LEU A 127 -5.71 29.59 -3.50
CA LEU A 127 -5.72 30.18 -4.83
C LEU A 127 -5.44 31.66 -4.72
N LYS A 128 -4.43 32.14 -5.45
CA LYS A 128 -4.12 33.55 -5.49
C LYS A 128 -5.17 34.32 -6.30
N ARG A 129 -5.66 35.40 -5.73
CA ARG A 129 -6.45 36.37 -6.49
C ARG A 129 -5.52 37.26 -7.33
N ARG A 130 -5.94 37.47 -8.53
CA ARG A 130 -5.35 38.53 -9.36
C ARG A 130 -6.18 39.80 -9.26
#